data_4ece3dfa34f156347dfe9b94217bbcad
#
_entry.id   4ece3dfa34f156347dfe9b94217bbcad
#
_cell.length_a   1.000
_cell.length_b   1.000
_cell.length_c   1.000
_cell.angle_alpha   90.00
_cell.angle_beta   90.00
_cell.angle_gamma   90.00
#
_symmetry.space_group_name_H-M   'P 1'
#
loop_
_entity.id
_entity.type
_entity.pdbx_description
1 polymer ?
#
loop_
_entity_poly.entity_id
_entity_poly.type
_entity_poly.pdbx_seq_one_letter_code
_entity_poly.pdbx_strand_id
1 'polypeptide(L)'
;MTQARSRVLQLLALFTLAGLVVSACTQQGGGPTSIGEQADPNGELITNVGSEPDKIDPQKESFVDEIGHTMQVFEPLMTFDVKSGKPIPAAAKDQPKVSSDGKTYTYTLRDGLKYSDGQAITSKNFKYGWQRLCDPATAGDYAFTGYIVVGCEDWNTMDPKSDAAKMQAAKQKFVDAIETPDDKTITFHLTDQAPYFNSIAGLWVGVPTREDMVSKGGDKWTEPATFIGNGPFVLSEWKHNEKMVYTRNPNYRNPTKLAKWTKVMINEGAVAFAAYRNNELDVYGVAAEDLRSIDADADLKKQVVDGPGSCTFYIGFNNTKSPFTDKNVRIAFAKSFDRQAYITDVQKLGTPSTSFLPPGMPGYDQGDTFQKFDVAAAKAALAQASPSVQADFNNIKITYSASARAKTRLEWFQNQWKTNLGINVTLDPVDATTYRALVKKVETTPPVFYLGWCADYYDQQDWLTTVFSSKASTAPSGYKSKQFDDLVFAADKEGDSKKRDDLYQQASRLLSQDSPVAFVYYDTTKILQKPWVKNYYITALGFEVARYTDAYVTKKS
;
A
#
# COMPACT_ATOMS: atom_id res chain seq x y z
N MET A 1 56.07 -3.72 -55.24
CA MET A 1 57.46 -3.38 -55.02
C MET A 1 57.68 -3.33 -53.54
N THR A 2 58.25 -4.37 -53.13
CA THR A 2 59.50 -4.63 -52.41
C THR A 2 59.44 -4.22 -50.95
N GLN A 3 59.33 -5.20 -50.06
CA GLN A 3 60.40 -5.94 -49.38
C GLN A 3 61.04 -5.09 -48.27
N ALA A 4 61.37 -5.52 -47.11
CA ALA A 4 61.56 -6.81 -46.51
C ALA A 4 62.12 -6.61 -45.10
N ARG A 5 61.81 -7.50 -44.18
CA ARG A 5 62.76 -8.35 -43.40
C ARG A 5 63.85 -7.60 -42.61
N SER A 6 64.21 -7.88 -41.39
CA SER A 6 64.42 -9.15 -40.67
C SER A 6 64.92 -8.88 -39.27
N ARG A 7 64.51 -9.64 -38.23
CA ARG A 7 65.33 -10.65 -37.52
C ARG A 7 66.60 -10.10 -36.82
N VAL A 8 66.91 -10.33 -35.58
CA VAL A 8 67.10 -11.55 -34.82
C VAL A 8 68.08 -11.33 -33.64
N LEU A 9 67.83 -12.03 -32.53
CA LEU A 9 68.73 -12.71 -31.57
C LEU A 9 69.43 -11.91 -30.45
N GLN A 10 69.03 -12.23 -29.23
CA GLN A 10 69.70 -13.02 -28.18
C GLN A 10 71.06 -12.51 -27.67
N LEU A 11 71.16 -12.35 -26.29
CA LEU A 11 72.05 -13.18 -25.47
C LEU A 11 71.89 -12.90 -23.97
N LEU A 12 71.95 -13.99 -23.22
CA LEU A 12 71.98 -14.13 -21.75
C LEU A 12 73.22 -13.50 -21.13
N ALA A 13 73.10 -13.04 -19.90
CA ALA A 13 74.12 -13.24 -18.87
C ALA A 13 73.49 -13.23 -17.47
N LEU A 14 73.66 -14.36 -16.78
CA LEU A 14 73.48 -14.55 -15.36
C LEU A 14 74.57 -13.76 -14.59
N PHE A 15 74.18 -13.17 -13.48
CA PHE A 15 75.01 -13.12 -12.26
C PHE A 15 74.15 -13.08 -11.00
N THR A 16 74.30 -14.08 -10.18
CA THR A 16 73.80 -14.24 -8.80
C THR A 16 74.59 -13.31 -7.86
N LEU A 17 73.89 -12.65 -6.91
CA LEU A 17 74.34 -12.60 -5.50
C LEU A 17 73.20 -12.16 -4.57
N ALA A 18 73.29 -12.74 -3.39
CA ALA A 18 72.35 -12.82 -2.30
C ALA A 18 72.05 -11.51 -1.55
N GLY A 19 70.84 -11.46 -0.99
CA GLY A 19 70.61 -11.02 0.39
C GLY A 19 70.15 -9.59 0.62
N LEU A 20 68.84 -9.43 0.83
CA LEU A 20 68.30 -8.75 2.03
C LEU A 20 66.78 -8.67 1.95
N VAL A 21 66.13 -9.42 2.80
CA VAL A 21 64.69 -9.36 3.00
C VAL A 21 64.40 -8.03 3.70
N VAL A 22 63.79 -7.10 2.97
CA VAL A 22 63.03 -5.99 3.55
C VAL A 22 61.59 -6.19 3.14
N SER A 23 60.78 -6.63 4.04
CA SER A 23 59.31 -6.66 3.93
C SER A 23 58.79 -5.23 3.80
N ALA A 24 58.68 -4.75 2.58
CA ALA A 24 57.85 -3.58 2.30
C ALA A 24 56.39 -4.08 2.11
N CYS A 25 55.57 -3.89 3.10
CA CYS A 25 54.12 -3.90 2.94
C CYS A 25 53.80 -2.87 1.87
N THR A 26 53.49 -3.33 0.69
CA THR A 26 52.78 -2.54 -0.30
C THR A 26 51.35 -2.32 0.21
N GLN A 27 51.20 -1.20 0.88
CA GLN A 27 49.91 -0.62 1.14
C GLN A 27 49.28 -0.34 -0.22
N GLN A 28 48.37 -1.22 -0.62
CA GLN A 28 47.48 -0.97 -1.75
C GLN A 28 46.73 0.32 -1.38
N GLY A 29 46.94 1.35 -2.18
CA GLY A 29 46.29 2.63 -2.00
C GLY A 29 44.77 2.46 -2.05
N GLY A 30 44.16 2.37 -0.88
CA GLY A 30 42.77 2.68 -0.72
C GLY A 30 42.62 4.16 -0.98
N GLY A 31 41.91 4.51 -2.07
CA GLY A 31 41.43 5.86 -2.27
C GLY A 31 40.68 6.31 -0.99
N PRO A 32 40.52 7.61 -0.76
CA PRO A 32 39.87 8.09 0.43
C PRO A 32 38.44 7.53 0.44
N THR A 33 38.20 6.53 1.29
CA THR A 33 36.85 6.13 1.69
C THR A 33 36.25 7.37 2.32
N SER A 34 35.25 7.95 1.66
CA SER A 34 34.52 9.08 2.20
C SER A 34 33.94 8.64 3.56
N ILE A 35 34.43 9.24 4.62
CA ILE A 35 34.04 8.95 6.01
C ILE A 35 32.52 9.17 6.23
N GLY A 36 31.81 9.70 5.22
CA GLY A 36 30.38 9.99 5.23
C GLY A 36 29.43 8.87 4.80
N GLU A 37 29.93 7.75 4.23
CA GLU A 37 29.04 6.72 3.64
C GLU A 37 28.81 5.50 4.54
N GLN A 38 29.52 5.35 5.65
CA GLN A 38 29.29 4.24 6.57
C GLN A 38 28.08 4.48 7.46
N ALA A 39 27.28 3.41 7.61
CA ALA A 39 26.16 3.43 8.54
C ALA A 39 26.65 3.73 9.96
N ASP A 40 25.97 4.65 10.65
CA ASP A 40 26.17 4.82 12.09
C ASP A 40 25.57 3.60 12.80
N PRO A 41 26.36 2.81 13.56
CA PRO A 41 25.84 1.64 14.27
C PRO A 41 24.75 1.98 15.29
N ASN A 42 24.71 3.23 15.76
CA ASN A 42 23.69 3.79 16.66
C ASN A 42 22.70 4.71 15.93
N GLY A 43 22.69 4.68 14.59
CA GLY A 43 21.91 5.59 13.77
C GLY A 43 20.42 5.51 14.07
N GLU A 44 19.81 6.67 14.28
CA GLU A 44 18.39 6.86 14.47
C GLU A 44 17.79 7.60 13.29
N LEU A 45 16.75 7.02 12.69
CA LEU A 45 15.88 7.66 11.72
C LEU A 45 14.68 8.27 12.43
N ILE A 46 14.37 9.53 12.16
CA ILE A 46 13.22 10.24 12.73
C ILE A 46 12.29 10.65 11.60
N THR A 47 11.06 10.13 11.62
CA THR A 47 10.00 10.45 10.63
C THR A 47 8.73 10.91 11.32
N ASN A 48 7.82 11.53 10.57
CA ASN A 48 6.53 11.97 11.07
C ASN A 48 5.42 11.09 10.48
N VAL A 49 4.49 10.64 11.31
CA VAL A 49 3.28 9.91 10.88
C VAL A 49 2.00 10.78 10.91
N GLY A 50 2.13 12.04 11.33
CA GLY A 50 1.00 12.96 11.45
C GLY A 50 0.19 12.70 12.71
N SER A 51 -0.85 11.91 12.63
CA SER A 51 -1.70 11.51 13.76
C SER A 51 -1.36 10.11 14.27
N GLU A 52 -1.82 9.82 15.48
CA GLU A 52 -1.77 8.47 16.02
C GLU A 52 -2.61 7.51 15.16
N PRO A 53 -2.11 6.30 14.82
CA PRO A 53 -2.91 5.27 14.17
C PRO A 53 -4.04 4.80 15.10
N ASP A 54 -5.23 4.55 14.54
CA ASP A 54 -6.37 4.05 15.32
C ASP A 54 -6.05 2.66 15.92
N LYS A 55 -5.32 1.85 15.18
CA LYS A 55 -4.93 0.49 15.56
C LYS A 55 -3.72 0.02 14.72
N ILE A 56 -2.96 -0.92 15.28
CA ILE A 56 -1.85 -1.59 14.58
C ILE A 56 -1.94 -3.11 14.71
N ASP A 57 -3.15 -3.64 14.89
CA ASP A 57 -3.41 -5.09 14.89
C ASP A 57 -3.45 -5.61 13.45
N PRO A 58 -2.53 -6.48 13.02
CA PRO A 58 -2.40 -6.94 11.64
C PRO A 58 -3.70 -7.46 11.02
N GLN A 59 -4.56 -8.08 11.81
CA GLN A 59 -5.81 -8.65 11.31
C GLN A 59 -7.01 -7.70 11.43
N LYS A 60 -6.81 -6.49 11.99
CA LYS A 60 -7.89 -5.49 12.17
C LYS A 60 -7.66 -4.19 11.41
N GLU A 61 -6.41 -3.86 11.07
CA GLU A 61 -6.04 -2.60 10.40
C GLU A 61 -6.49 -2.56 8.95
N SER A 62 -6.71 -1.35 8.43
CA SER A 62 -7.23 -1.13 7.07
C SER A 62 -6.72 0.14 6.39
N PHE A 63 -5.94 0.97 7.07
CA PHE A 63 -5.41 2.21 6.52
C PHE A 63 -3.88 2.18 6.42
N VAL A 64 -3.36 2.88 5.42
CA VAL A 64 -1.93 2.88 5.07
C VAL A 64 -1.04 3.32 6.24
N ASP A 65 -1.52 4.29 7.02
CA ASP A 65 -0.86 4.80 8.23
C ASP A 65 -0.78 3.75 9.36
N GLU A 66 -1.74 2.82 9.44
CA GLU A 66 -1.73 1.69 10.38
C GLU A 66 -0.77 0.60 9.89
N ILE A 67 -0.93 0.19 8.61
CA ILE A 67 -0.17 -0.90 7.95
C ILE A 67 1.34 -0.65 7.98
N GLY A 68 1.76 0.60 7.78
CA GLY A 68 3.16 0.98 7.80
C GLY A 68 3.90 0.67 9.13
N HIS A 69 3.17 0.55 10.24
CA HIS A 69 3.71 0.12 11.53
C HIS A 69 3.90 -1.39 11.59
N THR A 70 2.87 -2.14 11.22
CA THR A 70 2.87 -3.61 11.22
C THR A 70 3.92 -4.20 10.30
N MET A 71 4.09 -3.62 9.11
CA MET A 71 5.09 -4.06 8.14
C MET A 71 6.54 -3.98 8.64
N GLN A 72 6.83 -3.18 9.67
CA GLN A 72 8.16 -3.11 10.27
C GLN A 72 8.37 -4.11 11.42
N VAL A 73 7.28 -4.54 12.04
CA VAL A 73 7.32 -5.47 13.20
C VAL A 73 7.13 -6.92 12.78
N PHE A 74 6.45 -7.16 11.66
CA PHE A 74 6.17 -8.51 11.17
C PHE A 74 6.69 -8.77 9.75
N GLU A 75 6.93 -10.03 9.45
CA GLU A 75 7.28 -10.53 8.13
C GLU A 75 6.31 -11.67 7.74
N PRO A 76 5.50 -11.53 6.67
CA PRO A 76 4.64 -12.60 6.14
C PRO A 76 5.42 -13.64 5.35
N LEU A 77 4.72 -14.62 4.73
CA LEU A 77 5.32 -15.65 3.90
C LEU A 77 6.06 -15.08 2.69
N MET A 78 5.43 -14.15 1.99
CA MET A 78 5.98 -13.43 0.85
C MET A 78 6.18 -11.96 1.22
N THR A 79 6.88 -11.19 0.38
CA THR A 79 6.98 -9.73 0.45
C THR A 79 7.04 -9.20 -0.98
N PHE A 80 7.19 -7.90 -1.17
CA PHE A 80 7.20 -7.32 -2.49
C PHE A 80 8.59 -6.79 -2.85
N ASP A 81 9.00 -7.03 -4.09
CA ASP A 81 10.20 -6.41 -4.64
C ASP A 81 9.99 -4.90 -4.75
N VAL A 82 10.94 -4.14 -4.24
CA VAL A 82 10.83 -2.68 -4.08
C VAL A 82 10.70 -1.90 -5.39
N LYS A 83 11.13 -2.49 -6.51
CA LYS A 83 11.11 -1.83 -7.81
C LYS A 83 9.93 -2.28 -8.67
N SER A 84 9.66 -3.57 -8.69
CA SER A 84 8.64 -4.16 -9.56
C SER A 84 7.29 -4.37 -8.88
N GLY A 85 7.21 -4.28 -7.54
CA GLY A 85 6.02 -4.61 -6.78
C GLY A 85 5.62 -6.09 -6.81
N LYS A 86 6.42 -6.96 -7.45
CA LYS A 86 6.10 -8.39 -7.56
C LYS A 86 6.36 -9.14 -6.26
N PRO A 87 5.56 -10.16 -5.93
CA PRO A 87 5.76 -10.96 -4.73
C PRO A 87 7.04 -11.80 -4.81
N ILE A 88 7.88 -11.69 -3.78
CA ILE A 88 9.12 -12.44 -3.60
C ILE A 88 9.13 -13.15 -2.24
N PRO A 89 9.88 -14.26 -2.07
CA PRO A 89 9.94 -14.99 -0.79
C PRO A 89 10.48 -14.16 0.36
N ALA A 90 9.77 -14.14 1.49
CA ALA A 90 10.15 -13.49 2.75
C ALA A 90 10.43 -14.51 3.85
N ALA A 91 9.47 -14.84 4.70
CA ALA A 91 9.60 -15.95 5.64
C ALA A 91 9.57 -17.31 4.92
N ALA A 92 8.92 -17.41 3.76
CA ALA A 92 9.07 -18.56 2.87
C ALA A 92 10.49 -18.62 2.31
N LYS A 93 11.02 -19.83 2.14
CA LYS A 93 12.36 -20.07 1.59
C LYS A 93 12.43 -19.78 0.09
N ASP A 94 11.41 -20.24 -0.64
CA ASP A 94 11.31 -20.17 -2.09
C ASP A 94 9.88 -19.79 -2.50
N GLN A 95 9.63 -19.64 -3.80
CA GLN A 95 8.26 -19.55 -4.34
C GLN A 95 7.49 -20.83 -3.95
N PRO A 96 6.18 -20.76 -3.72
CA PRO A 96 5.39 -21.91 -3.36
C PRO A 96 5.36 -22.96 -4.47
N LYS A 97 5.14 -24.21 -4.08
CA LYS A 97 4.70 -25.24 -5.02
C LYS A 97 3.21 -25.06 -5.26
N VAL A 98 2.83 -24.89 -6.52
CA VAL A 98 1.43 -24.71 -6.92
C VAL A 98 0.96 -25.97 -7.62
N SER A 99 -0.23 -26.46 -7.28
CA SER A 99 -0.85 -27.61 -7.96
C SER A 99 -1.21 -27.26 -9.41
N SER A 100 -1.36 -28.27 -10.26
CA SER A 100 -1.67 -28.10 -11.69
C SER A 100 -3.01 -27.40 -11.95
N ASP A 101 -3.95 -27.47 -11.02
CA ASP A 101 -5.24 -26.78 -11.07
C ASP A 101 -5.19 -25.37 -10.46
N GLY A 102 -4.02 -24.93 -9.98
CA GLY A 102 -3.83 -23.60 -9.40
C GLY A 102 -4.54 -23.35 -8.06
N LYS A 103 -5.05 -24.40 -7.39
CA LYS A 103 -5.87 -24.27 -6.17
C LYS A 103 -5.15 -24.64 -4.87
N THR A 104 -3.94 -25.20 -4.96
CA THR A 104 -3.16 -25.57 -3.77
C THR A 104 -1.79 -24.89 -3.82
N TYR A 105 -1.47 -24.15 -2.76
CA TYR A 105 -0.21 -23.44 -2.60
C TYR A 105 0.53 -23.95 -1.38
N THR A 106 1.71 -24.55 -1.57
CA THR A 106 2.54 -25.09 -0.48
C THR A 106 3.81 -24.26 -0.34
N TYR A 107 3.98 -23.63 0.82
CA TYR A 107 5.17 -22.85 1.20
C TYR A 107 6.04 -23.65 2.16
N THR A 108 7.35 -23.50 2.02
CA THR A 108 8.34 -24.02 2.98
C THR A 108 8.98 -22.84 3.69
N LEU A 109 8.95 -22.82 5.00
CA LEU A 109 9.57 -21.78 5.81
C LEU A 109 11.11 -21.88 5.78
N ARG A 110 11.79 -20.75 5.87
CA ARG A 110 13.23 -20.69 6.10
C ARG A 110 13.60 -21.31 7.43
N ASP A 111 14.85 -21.80 7.51
CA ASP A 111 15.40 -22.30 8.76
C ASP A 111 15.68 -21.14 9.74
N GLY A 112 15.53 -21.40 11.03
CA GLY A 112 15.94 -20.50 12.09
C GLY A 112 15.11 -19.22 12.26
N LEU A 113 13.89 -19.18 11.72
CA LEU A 113 12.98 -18.05 11.93
C LEU A 113 12.64 -17.92 13.43
N LYS A 114 12.72 -16.69 13.93
CA LYS A 114 12.46 -16.35 15.32
C LYS A 114 11.62 -15.10 15.46
N TYR A 115 10.83 -15.07 16.51
CA TYR A 115 10.26 -13.83 17.03
C TYR A 115 11.32 -12.95 17.68
N SER A 116 10.98 -11.71 17.97
CA SER A 116 11.87 -10.73 18.59
C SER A 116 12.30 -11.12 20.03
N ASP A 117 11.53 -11.96 20.70
CA ASP A 117 11.86 -12.55 22.02
C ASP A 117 12.72 -13.82 21.93
N GLY A 118 13.09 -14.27 20.73
CA GLY A 118 13.92 -15.44 20.47
C GLY A 118 13.17 -16.75 20.34
N GLN A 119 11.86 -16.79 20.53
CA GLN A 119 11.06 -18.02 20.32
C GLN A 119 11.03 -18.38 18.85
N ALA A 120 11.07 -19.69 18.56
CA ALA A 120 11.02 -20.21 17.20
C ALA A 120 9.65 -19.97 16.55
N ILE A 121 9.65 -19.71 15.25
CA ILE A 121 8.44 -19.59 14.42
C ILE A 121 8.23 -20.89 13.68
N THR A 122 6.99 -21.36 13.68
CA THR A 122 6.54 -22.54 12.96
C THR A 122 5.40 -22.21 12.01
N SER A 123 5.07 -23.15 11.13
CA SER A 123 3.91 -23.07 10.23
C SER A 123 2.59 -22.81 10.97
N LYS A 124 2.47 -23.29 12.22
CA LYS A 124 1.29 -23.12 13.07
C LYS A 124 1.06 -21.66 13.46
N ASN A 125 2.13 -20.86 13.60
CA ASN A 125 1.99 -19.43 13.92
C ASN A 125 1.39 -18.66 12.74
N PHE A 126 1.79 -18.98 11.50
CA PHE A 126 1.15 -18.43 10.31
C PHE A 126 -0.32 -18.87 10.21
N LYS A 127 -0.59 -20.16 10.42
CA LYS A 127 -1.98 -20.68 10.45
C LYS A 127 -2.84 -19.92 11.44
N TYR A 128 -2.32 -19.62 12.63
CA TYR A 128 -3.06 -18.86 13.64
C TYR A 128 -3.37 -17.42 13.17
N GLY A 129 -2.41 -16.73 12.53
CA GLY A 129 -2.66 -15.40 11.93
C GLY A 129 -3.81 -15.42 10.91
N TRP A 130 -3.82 -16.42 10.02
CA TRP A 130 -4.91 -16.62 9.06
C TRP A 130 -6.23 -17.00 9.74
N GLN A 131 -6.20 -17.77 10.83
CA GLN A 131 -7.39 -18.06 11.62
C GLN A 131 -7.98 -16.80 12.23
N ARG A 132 -7.13 -15.93 12.79
CA ARG A 132 -7.58 -14.63 13.31
C ARG A 132 -8.17 -13.75 12.21
N LEU A 133 -7.57 -13.74 11.03
CA LEU A 133 -8.09 -12.97 9.88
C LEU A 133 -9.53 -13.35 9.54
N CYS A 134 -9.82 -14.66 9.49
CA CYS A 134 -11.14 -15.17 9.09
C CYS A 134 -12.11 -15.34 10.27
N ASP A 135 -11.68 -15.13 11.51
CA ASP A 135 -12.55 -15.23 12.69
C ASP A 135 -13.49 -14.01 12.75
N PRO A 136 -14.83 -14.20 12.71
CA PRO A 136 -15.79 -13.08 12.82
C PRO A 136 -15.64 -12.30 14.14
N ALA A 137 -15.12 -12.92 15.21
CA ALA A 137 -14.87 -12.26 16.48
C ALA A 137 -13.70 -11.26 16.40
N THR A 138 -12.78 -11.43 15.47
CA THR A 138 -11.70 -10.47 15.21
C THR A 138 -12.25 -9.17 14.62
N ALA A 139 -13.33 -9.26 13.84
CA ALA A 139 -13.97 -8.12 13.16
C ALA A 139 -12.97 -7.28 12.33
N GLY A 140 -12.10 -7.95 11.59
CA GLY A 140 -11.08 -7.33 10.73
C GLY A 140 -11.68 -6.84 9.42
N ASP A 141 -11.35 -5.61 9.05
CA ASP A 141 -11.86 -4.98 7.82
C ASP A 141 -11.33 -5.67 6.54
N TYR A 142 -10.17 -6.35 6.62
CA TYR A 142 -9.49 -7.01 5.48
C TYR A 142 -9.68 -8.53 5.44
N ALA A 143 -10.65 -9.07 6.19
CA ALA A 143 -10.95 -10.51 6.17
C ALA A 143 -11.28 -11.02 4.75
N PHE A 144 -11.83 -10.17 3.89
CA PHE A 144 -12.14 -10.49 2.49
C PHE A 144 -10.94 -10.97 1.68
N THR A 145 -9.71 -10.54 2.01
CA THR A 145 -8.49 -11.02 1.34
C THR A 145 -8.26 -12.51 1.55
N GLY A 146 -8.78 -13.06 2.65
CA GLY A 146 -8.74 -14.47 2.98
C GLY A 146 -9.86 -15.31 2.33
N TYR A 147 -10.89 -14.70 1.71
CA TYR A 147 -12.06 -15.43 1.20
C TYR A 147 -11.76 -16.40 0.07
N ILE A 148 -10.63 -16.22 -0.59
CA ILE A 148 -10.15 -17.19 -1.58
C ILE A 148 -9.72 -18.53 -0.94
N VAL A 149 -9.39 -18.57 0.37
CA VAL A 149 -9.10 -19.79 1.10
C VAL A 149 -10.41 -20.49 1.48
N VAL A 150 -10.50 -21.79 1.21
CA VAL A 150 -11.71 -22.59 1.48
C VAL A 150 -12.21 -22.36 2.90
N GLY A 151 -13.50 -22.03 3.02
CA GLY A 151 -14.21 -21.89 4.30
C GLY A 151 -13.99 -20.54 5.01
N CYS A 152 -13.08 -19.66 4.57
CA CYS A 152 -12.88 -18.37 5.22
C CYS A 152 -14.13 -17.48 5.12
N GLU A 153 -14.68 -17.28 3.91
CA GLU A 153 -15.89 -16.49 3.70
C GLU A 153 -17.07 -17.05 4.50
N ASP A 154 -17.28 -18.38 4.41
CA ASP A 154 -18.37 -19.07 5.11
C ASP A 154 -18.30 -18.82 6.62
N TRP A 155 -17.09 -18.85 7.21
CA TRP A 155 -16.92 -18.62 8.65
C TRP A 155 -17.00 -17.13 9.01
N ASN A 156 -16.31 -16.28 8.30
CA ASN A 156 -16.20 -14.84 8.62
C ASN A 156 -17.53 -14.09 8.51
N THR A 157 -18.40 -14.49 7.56
CA THR A 157 -19.69 -13.82 7.33
C THR A 157 -20.84 -14.38 8.15
N MET A 158 -20.59 -15.37 9.00
CA MET A 158 -21.63 -15.92 9.88
C MET A 158 -22.09 -14.88 10.91
N ASP A 159 -23.40 -14.84 11.13
CA ASP A 159 -23.95 -14.06 12.25
C ASP A 159 -23.35 -14.58 13.57
N PRO A 160 -22.76 -13.74 14.41
CA PRO A 160 -22.25 -14.15 15.74
C PRO A 160 -23.28 -14.83 16.64
N LYS A 161 -24.58 -14.64 16.34
CA LYS A 161 -25.70 -15.29 17.04
C LYS A 161 -26.08 -16.66 16.45
N SER A 162 -25.37 -17.11 15.41
CA SER A 162 -25.62 -18.41 14.80
C SER A 162 -25.43 -19.55 15.80
N ASP A 163 -26.06 -20.71 15.49
CA ASP A 163 -25.90 -21.94 16.25
C ASP A 163 -24.41 -22.30 16.41
N ALA A 164 -23.99 -22.60 17.63
CA ALA A 164 -22.59 -22.88 17.96
C ALA A 164 -22.00 -24.07 17.16
N ALA A 165 -22.81 -25.10 16.84
CA ALA A 165 -22.35 -26.24 16.05
C ALA A 165 -22.09 -25.82 14.58
N LYS A 166 -22.95 -24.97 14.01
CA LYS A 166 -22.74 -24.43 12.65
C LYS A 166 -21.51 -23.56 12.61
N MET A 167 -21.32 -22.67 13.60
CA MET A 167 -20.13 -21.83 13.73
C MET A 167 -18.86 -22.69 13.81
N GLN A 168 -18.88 -23.73 14.64
CA GLN A 168 -17.75 -24.66 14.78
C GLN A 168 -17.48 -25.43 13.48
N ALA A 169 -18.51 -25.85 12.76
CA ALA A 169 -18.35 -26.56 11.48
C ALA A 169 -17.73 -25.66 10.40
N ALA A 170 -18.17 -24.38 10.30
CA ALA A 170 -17.59 -23.42 9.38
C ALA A 170 -16.13 -23.10 9.73
N LYS A 171 -15.82 -22.89 11.01
CA LYS A 171 -14.44 -22.76 11.51
C LYS A 171 -13.59 -23.96 11.14
N GLN A 172 -14.07 -25.17 11.39
CA GLN A 172 -13.32 -26.40 11.12
C GLN A 172 -13.01 -26.56 9.63
N LYS A 173 -13.98 -26.28 8.75
CA LYS A 173 -13.79 -26.29 7.29
C LYS A 173 -12.63 -25.38 6.87
N PHE A 174 -12.56 -24.18 7.43
CA PHE A 174 -11.45 -23.26 7.17
C PHE A 174 -10.13 -23.76 7.77
N VAL A 175 -10.14 -24.23 9.01
CA VAL A 175 -8.94 -24.75 9.69
C VAL A 175 -8.33 -25.92 8.91
N ASP A 176 -9.15 -26.80 8.36
CA ASP A 176 -8.70 -27.96 7.56
C ASP A 176 -8.14 -27.53 6.19
N ALA A 177 -8.57 -26.38 5.66
CA ALA A 177 -8.06 -25.83 4.41
C ALA A 177 -6.64 -25.25 4.51
N ILE A 178 -6.10 -25.13 5.72
CA ILE A 178 -4.71 -24.71 5.94
C ILE A 178 -3.98 -25.84 6.66
N GLU A 179 -3.17 -26.59 5.93
CA GLU A 179 -2.42 -27.71 6.49
C GLU A 179 -1.05 -27.27 7.01
N THR A 180 -0.65 -27.81 8.15
CA THR A 180 0.67 -27.62 8.75
C THR A 180 1.22 -28.97 9.17
N PRO A 181 1.64 -29.82 8.20
CA PRO A 181 2.04 -31.22 8.47
C PRO A 181 3.31 -31.31 9.32
N ASP A 182 4.13 -30.26 9.29
CA ASP A 182 5.33 -30.09 10.11
C ASP A 182 5.56 -28.62 10.44
N ASP A 183 6.60 -28.31 11.21
CA ASP A 183 6.90 -26.97 11.68
C ASP A 183 7.33 -25.99 10.56
N LYS A 184 7.63 -26.48 9.36
CA LYS A 184 8.13 -25.67 8.25
C LYS A 184 7.22 -25.62 7.03
N THR A 185 6.26 -26.52 6.94
CA THR A 185 5.39 -26.62 5.77
C THR A 185 4.01 -26.08 6.07
N ILE A 186 3.53 -25.16 5.24
CA ILE A 186 2.17 -24.66 5.27
C ILE A 186 1.55 -24.75 3.88
N THR A 187 0.38 -25.37 3.78
CA THR A 187 -0.36 -25.56 2.54
C THR A 187 -1.73 -24.91 2.64
N PHE A 188 -2.09 -24.12 1.63
CA PHE A 188 -3.39 -23.48 1.51
C PHE A 188 -4.19 -24.15 0.39
N HIS A 189 -5.45 -24.48 0.68
CA HIS A 189 -6.43 -24.93 -0.30
C HIS A 189 -7.38 -23.78 -0.64
N LEU A 190 -7.43 -23.43 -1.90
CA LEU A 190 -8.20 -22.30 -2.41
C LEU A 190 -9.54 -22.77 -3.02
N THR A 191 -10.54 -21.90 -2.96
CA THR A 191 -11.86 -22.12 -3.56
C THR A 191 -11.78 -22.19 -5.07
N ASP A 192 -10.86 -21.42 -5.65
CA ASP A 192 -10.64 -21.35 -7.10
C ASP A 192 -9.17 -21.10 -7.44
N GLN A 193 -8.80 -21.22 -8.71
CA GLN A 193 -7.50 -20.77 -9.18
C GLN A 193 -7.33 -19.27 -8.88
N ALA A 194 -6.16 -18.89 -8.30
CA ALA A 194 -5.89 -17.51 -7.92
C ALA A 194 -4.41 -17.15 -8.19
N PRO A 195 -4.06 -16.73 -9.42
CA PRO A 195 -2.69 -16.35 -9.77
C PRO A 195 -2.08 -15.26 -8.87
N TYR A 196 -2.94 -14.45 -8.24
CA TYR A 196 -2.58 -13.38 -7.32
C TYR A 196 -2.36 -13.84 -5.86
N PHE A 197 -2.56 -15.14 -5.52
CA PHE A 197 -2.48 -15.60 -4.13
C PHE A 197 -1.12 -15.36 -3.47
N ASN A 198 -0.02 -15.38 -4.24
CA ASN A 198 1.29 -14.99 -3.72
C ASN A 198 1.33 -13.56 -3.20
N SER A 199 0.59 -12.65 -3.81
CA SER A 199 0.46 -11.27 -3.33
C SER A 199 -0.33 -11.23 -2.03
N ILE A 200 -1.43 -12.00 -1.93
CA ILE A 200 -2.20 -12.12 -0.67
C ILE A 200 -1.31 -12.69 0.46
N ALA A 201 -0.48 -13.69 0.18
CA ALA A 201 0.47 -14.25 1.15
C ALA A 201 1.59 -13.28 1.57
N GLY A 202 1.72 -12.16 0.87
CA GLY A 202 2.64 -11.05 1.15
C GLY A 202 2.04 -9.91 1.97
N LEU A 203 0.72 -9.91 2.19
CA LEU A 203 0.05 -8.88 2.97
C LEU A 203 0.32 -9.02 4.47
N TRP A 204 0.15 -7.93 5.19
CA TRP A 204 0.29 -7.85 6.65
C TRP A 204 -0.71 -8.74 7.40
N VAL A 205 -1.87 -8.98 6.84
CA VAL A 205 -2.94 -9.78 7.47
C VAL A 205 -2.54 -11.24 7.71
N GLY A 206 -1.63 -11.80 6.89
CA GLY A 206 -1.19 -13.20 6.94
C GLY A 206 0.08 -13.44 7.77
N VAL A 207 0.49 -12.49 8.63
CA VAL A 207 1.72 -12.60 9.44
C VAL A 207 1.61 -13.64 10.56
N PRO A 208 2.74 -14.20 11.03
CA PRO A 208 2.74 -15.16 12.15
C PRO A 208 2.43 -14.42 13.45
N THR A 209 1.22 -14.58 13.94
CA THR A 209 0.73 -13.94 15.16
C THR A 209 0.91 -14.86 16.36
N ARG A 210 1.26 -14.30 17.51
CA ARG A 210 1.47 -15.01 18.79
C ARG A 210 0.16 -15.13 19.55
N GLU A 211 -0.44 -16.33 19.56
CA GLU A 211 -1.69 -16.59 20.27
C GLU A 211 -1.61 -16.30 21.76
N ASP A 212 -0.49 -16.64 22.39
CA ASP A 212 -0.26 -16.37 23.82
C ASP A 212 -0.15 -14.88 24.12
N MET A 213 0.42 -14.07 23.21
CA MET A 213 0.50 -12.61 23.37
C MET A 213 -0.85 -11.94 23.15
N VAL A 214 -1.62 -12.39 22.16
CA VAL A 214 -2.99 -11.93 21.94
C VAL A 214 -3.85 -12.25 23.17
N SER A 215 -3.78 -13.48 23.69
CA SER A 215 -4.52 -13.89 24.88
C SER A 215 -4.10 -13.11 26.13
N LYS A 216 -2.81 -12.84 26.28
CA LYS A 216 -2.24 -12.09 27.44
C LYS A 216 -2.63 -10.63 27.39
N GLY A 217 -2.57 -9.99 26.23
CA GLY A 217 -2.81 -8.56 26.06
C GLY A 217 -4.27 -8.17 25.85
N GLY A 218 -5.11 -9.11 25.39
CA GLY A 218 -6.51 -8.82 25.03
C GLY A 218 -6.58 -7.69 23.99
N ASP A 219 -7.41 -6.70 24.21
CA ASP A 219 -7.54 -5.55 23.31
C ASP A 219 -6.28 -4.66 23.26
N LYS A 220 -5.34 -4.84 24.20
CA LYS A 220 -4.06 -4.11 24.25
C LYS A 220 -2.86 -4.96 23.84
N TRP A 221 -3.06 -6.06 23.15
CA TRP A 221 -1.95 -6.95 22.79
C TRP A 221 -0.94 -6.29 21.83
N THR A 222 -1.31 -5.19 21.19
CA THR A 222 -0.44 -4.40 20.31
C THR A 222 0.42 -3.36 21.04
N GLU A 223 0.30 -3.29 22.38
CA GLU A 223 1.24 -2.50 23.20
C GLU A 223 2.65 -3.14 23.22
N PRO A 224 3.71 -2.34 23.42
CA PRO A 224 5.10 -2.83 23.32
C PRO A 224 5.41 -4.12 24.07
N ALA A 225 4.78 -4.35 25.22
CA ALA A 225 5.04 -5.53 26.05
C ALA A 225 4.53 -6.86 25.46
N THR A 226 3.61 -6.80 24.51
CA THR A 226 2.92 -7.97 23.92
C THR A 226 2.97 -7.97 22.40
N PHE A 227 3.38 -6.87 21.76
CA PHE A 227 3.49 -6.77 20.31
C PHE A 227 4.79 -7.43 19.80
N ILE A 228 4.85 -8.75 19.92
CA ILE A 228 6.02 -9.57 19.61
C ILE A 228 5.92 -10.06 18.16
N GLY A 229 6.73 -9.50 17.29
CA GLY A 229 6.75 -9.84 15.86
C GLY A 229 8.05 -10.51 15.41
N ASN A 230 8.12 -10.80 14.12
CA ASN A 230 9.25 -11.47 13.46
C ASN A 230 9.93 -10.60 12.40
N GLY A 231 9.59 -9.31 12.36
CA GLY A 231 10.13 -8.35 11.40
C GLY A 231 11.45 -7.73 11.84
N PRO A 232 11.96 -6.77 11.05
CA PRO A 232 13.27 -6.14 11.28
C PRO A 232 13.34 -5.27 12.54
N PHE A 233 12.21 -4.82 13.05
CA PHE A 233 12.14 -3.94 14.22
C PHE A 233 11.21 -4.49 15.29
N VAL A 234 11.42 -3.99 16.52
CA VAL A 234 10.60 -4.21 17.71
C VAL A 234 10.00 -2.88 18.12
N LEU A 235 8.68 -2.80 18.31
CA LEU A 235 8.06 -1.65 18.95
C LEU A 235 8.49 -1.62 20.42
N SER A 236 9.39 -0.73 20.77
CA SER A 236 9.99 -0.64 22.12
C SER A 236 9.32 0.39 23.03
N GLU A 237 8.69 1.41 22.44
CA GLU A 237 7.96 2.46 23.15
C GLU A 237 6.77 2.92 22.32
N TRP A 238 5.63 3.11 22.94
CA TRP A 238 4.49 3.82 22.39
C TRP A 238 4.02 4.85 23.40
N LYS A 239 4.36 6.10 23.15
CA LYS A 239 3.84 7.23 23.90
C LYS A 239 2.69 7.83 23.11
N HIS A 240 1.48 7.50 23.54
CA HIS A 240 0.25 7.86 22.83
C HIS A 240 0.17 9.36 22.55
N ASN A 241 -0.27 9.70 21.34
CA ASN A 241 -0.36 11.07 20.80
C ASN A 241 0.98 11.84 20.73
N GLU A 242 2.12 11.15 20.85
CA GLU A 242 3.44 11.79 20.80
C GLU A 242 4.40 11.07 19.84
N LYS A 243 4.67 9.78 20.09
CA LYS A 243 5.63 9.03 19.27
C LYS A 243 5.53 7.52 19.46
N MET A 244 6.04 6.80 18.47
CA MET A 244 6.34 5.37 18.53
C MET A 244 7.84 5.16 18.27
N VAL A 245 8.49 4.30 19.04
CA VAL A 245 9.92 4.01 18.90
C VAL A 245 10.11 2.54 18.55
N TYR A 246 10.83 2.30 17.47
CA TYR A 246 11.19 0.99 16.96
C TYR A 246 12.69 0.79 17.13
N THR A 247 13.10 -0.32 17.74
CA THR A 247 14.49 -0.71 17.88
C THR A 247 14.80 -1.92 17.00
N ARG A 248 16.05 -2.05 16.58
CA ARG A 248 16.52 -3.19 15.79
C ARG A 248 16.14 -4.51 16.46
N ASN A 249 15.53 -5.43 15.72
CA ASN A 249 15.30 -6.80 16.18
C ASN A 249 16.59 -7.63 16.03
N PRO A 250 17.23 -8.04 17.14
CA PRO A 250 18.47 -8.81 17.10
C PRO A 250 18.29 -10.24 16.58
N ASN A 251 17.05 -10.75 16.59
CA ASN A 251 16.70 -12.09 16.15
C ASN A 251 16.21 -12.14 14.69
N TYR A 252 16.11 -10.99 14.02
CA TYR A 252 15.73 -10.97 12.60
C TYR A 252 16.86 -11.50 11.73
N ARG A 253 16.52 -12.37 10.76
CA ARG A 253 17.49 -13.07 9.92
C ARG A 253 18.46 -12.15 9.14
N ASN A 254 18.01 -10.94 8.79
CA ASN A 254 18.80 -9.90 8.14
C ASN A 254 18.76 -8.63 9.00
N PRO A 255 19.60 -8.50 10.00
CA PRO A 255 19.57 -7.36 10.92
C PRO A 255 19.63 -6.04 10.15
N THR A 256 18.68 -5.15 10.44
CA THR A 256 18.67 -3.81 9.83
C THR A 256 19.90 -3.00 10.26
N LYS A 257 20.37 -2.12 9.38
CA LYS A 257 21.46 -1.20 9.68
C LYS A 257 21.06 -0.08 10.65
N LEU A 258 19.77 0.30 10.67
CA LEU A 258 19.25 1.25 11.66
C LEU A 258 19.24 0.63 13.05
N ALA A 259 19.72 1.37 14.03
CA ALA A 259 19.62 0.99 15.44
C ALA A 259 18.22 1.31 15.99
N LYS A 260 17.68 2.45 15.57
CA LYS A 260 16.41 2.98 16.05
C LYS A 260 15.66 3.73 14.95
N TRP A 261 14.37 3.65 14.98
CA TRP A 261 13.45 4.44 14.15
C TRP A 261 12.38 5.05 15.05
N THR A 262 12.36 6.37 15.14
CA THR A 262 11.35 7.11 15.90
C THR A 262 10.35 7.73 14.92
N LYS A 263 9.08 7.40 15.09
CA LYS A 263 7.97 8.01 14.37
C LYS A 263 7.25 8.97 15.31
N VAL A 264 7.38 10.27 15.08
CA VAL A 264 6.69 11.31 15.86
C VAL A 264 5.32 11.62 15.28
N MET A 265 4.43 12.22 16.08
CA MET A 265 3.06 12.54 15.73
C MET A 265 2.88 14.06 15.68
N ILE A 266 3.23 14.68 14.54
CA ILE A 266 3.07 16.12 14.29
C ILE A 266 1.99 16.31 13.23
N ASN A 267 0.81 16.68 13.66
CA ASN A 267 -0.39 16.75 12.81
C ASN A 267 -0.41 17.99 11.91
N GLU A 268 0.17 19.11 12.40
CA GLU A 268 0.20 20.37 11.68
C GLU A 268 1.34 20.40 10.66
N GLY A 269 1.03 20.45 9.35
CA GLY A 269 2.00 20.39 8.27
C GLY A 269 3.09 21.46 8.38
N ALA A 270 2.74 22.69 8.70
CA ALA A 270 3.70 23.79 8.86
C ALA A 270 4.69 23.54 10.01
N VAL A 271 4.23 22.91 11.10
CA VAL A 271 5.08 22.52 12.25
C VAL A 271 6.01 21.37 11.84
N ALA A 272 5.49 20.38 11.13
CA ALA A 272 6.30 19.26 10.62
C ALA A 272 7.37 19.74 9.61
N PHE A 273 7.04 20.66 8.73
CA PHE A 273 8.00 21.27 7.80
C PHE A 273 9.09 22.07 8.54
N ALA A 274 8.71 22.83 9.56
CA ALA A 274 9.68 23.53 10.41
C ALA A 274 10.60 22.57 11.17
N ALA A 275 10.06 21.48 11.72
CA ALA A 275 10.83 20.42 12.38
C ALA A 275 11.85 19.77 11.41
N TYR A 276 11.45 19.53 10.15
CA TYR A 276 12.37 19.05 9.13
C TYR A 276 13.50 20.05 8.88
N ARG A 277 13.19 21.33 8.71
CA ARG A 277 14.20 22.39 8.48
C ARG A 277 15.17 22.49 9.65
N ASN A 278 14.71 22.29 10.87
CA ASN A 278 15.50 22.32 12.10
C ASN A 278 16.31 21.03 12.36
N ASN A 279 16.28 20.04 11.45
CA ASN A 279 16.90 18.72 11.59
C ASN A 279 16.30 17.86 12.74
N GLU A 280 15.06 18.15 13.13
CA GLU A 280 14.29 17.35 14.10
C GLU A 280 13.58 16.17 13.39
N LEU A 281 13.40 16.24 12.07
CA LEU A 281 12.93 15.18 11.19
C LEU A 281 14.00 14.88 10.14
N ASP A 282 14.17 13.61 9.81
CA ASP A 282 15.07 13.14 8.76
C ASP A 282 14.39 12.97 7.40
N VAL A 283 13.07 12.75 7.40
CA VAL A 283 12.22 12.63 6.20
C VAL A 283 10.94 13.43 6.42
N TYR A 284 10.49 14.13 5.37
CA TYR A 284 9.27 14.92 5.38
C TYR A 284 8.48 14.70 4.09
N GLY A 285 7.21 14.37 4.20
CA GLY A 285 6.28 14.29 3.06
C GLY A 285 5.90 15.69 2.58
N VAL A 286 6.27 16.03 1.36
CA VAL A 286 6.05 17.38 0.81
C VAL A 286 4.57 17.64 0.56
N ALA A 287 4.06 18.71 1.13
CA ALA A 287 2.73 19.23 0.85
C ALA A 287 2.75 20.28 -0.28
N ALA A 288 1.60 20.49 -0.92
CA ALA A 288 1.48 21.42 -2.04
C ALA A 288 1.87 22.86 -1.66
N GLU A 289 1.54 23.27 -0.45
CA GLU A 289 1.85 24.59 0.12
C GLU A 289 3.33 24.83 0.33
N ASP A 290 4.14 23.80 0.47
CA ASP A 290 5.59 23.88 0.73
C ASP A 290 6.41 24.05 -0.56
N LEU A 291 5.85 23.67 -1.71
CA LEU A 291 6.58 23.63 -3.00
C LEU A 291 7.27 24.95 -3.31
N ARG A 292 6.59 26.07 -3.09
CA ARG A 292 7.18 27.40 -3.35
C ARG A 292 8.42 27.66 -2.48
N SER A 293 8.38 27.27 -1.21
CA SER A 293 9.50 27.44 -0.28
C SER A 293 10.65 26.51 -0.63
N ILE A 294 10.34 25.27 -1.03
CA ILE A 294 11.32 24.27 -1.47
C ILE A 294 11.99 24.72 -2.76
N ASP A 295 11.21 25.23 -3.72
CA ASP A 295 11.72 25.72 -5.01
C ASP A 295 12.59 26.97 -4.89
N ALA A 296 12.40 27.77 -3.86
CA ALA A 296 13.21 28.95 -3.59
C ALA A 296 14.52 28.65 -2.83
N ASP A 297 14.66 27.46 -2.25
CA ASP A 297 15.80 27.05 -1.42
C ASP A 297 16.64 26.00 -2.15
N ALA A 298 17.87 26.35 -2.54
CA ALA A 298 18.78 25.49 -3.30
C ALA A 298 19.19 24.21 -2.53
N ASP A 299 19.24 24.27 -1.20
CA ASP A 299 19.63 23.11 -0.38
C ASP A 299 18.43 22.19 -0.16
N LEU A 300 17.22 22.70 0.02
CA LEU A 300 16.02 21.88 0.05
C LEU A 300 15.78 21.17 -1.30
N LYS A 301 16.01 21.86 -2.43
CA LYS A 301 15.91 21.23 -3.76
C LYS A 301 16.76 19.98 -3.92
N LYS A 302 17.98 19.97 -3.37
CA LYS A 302 18.89 18.81 -3.43
C LYS A 302 18.39 17.63 -2.57
N GLN A 303 17.49 17.87 -1.64
CA GLN A 303 16.93 16.89 -0.71
C GLN A 303 15.59 16.30 -1.22
N VAL A 304 15.07 16.81 -2.33
CA VAL A 304 13.83 16.30 -2.93
C VAL A 304 14.08 14.91 -3.52
N VAL A 305 13.22 13.98 -3.15
CA VAL A 305 13.13 12.65 -3.74
C VAL A 305 11.72 12.47 -4.29
N ASP A 306 11.64 12.24 -5.59
CA ASP A 306 10.39 11.93 -6.29
C ASP A 306 10.25 10.42 -6.45
N GLY A 307 9.03 9.94 -6.35
CA GLY A 307 8.71 8.53 -6.55
C GLY A 307 7.31 8.31 -7.09
N PRO A 308 7.01 7.08 -7.50
CA PRO A 308 5.67 6.74 -7.92
C PRO A 308 4.69 6.94 -6.77
N GLY A 309 3.47 7.31 -7.11
CA GLY A 309 2.34 7.17 -6.22
C GLY A 309 1.72 5.78 -6.40
N SER A 310 1.01 5.35 -5.39
CA SER A 310 0.31 4.06 -5.38
C SER A 310 -1.20 4.21 -5.32
N CYS A 311 -1.73 5.44 -5.43
CA CYS A 311 -3.14 5.72 -5.18
C CYS A 311 -3.83 6.38 -6.38
N THR A 312 -5.12 6.05 -6.54
CA THR A 312 -6.05 6.78 -7.40
C THR A 312 -7.12 7.43 -6.54
N PHE A 313 -7.23 8.75 -6.63
CA PHE A 313 -8.24 9.52 -5.90
C PHE A 313 -9.45 9.82 -6.77
N TYR A 314 -10.63 9.80 -6.15
CA TYR A 314 -11.90 9.97 -6.84
C TYR A 314 -12.96 10.68 -5.97
N ILE A 315 -13.92 11.29 -6.66
CA ILE A 315 -15.21 11.64 -6.05
C ILE A 315 -16.10 10.41 -6.18
N GLY A 316 -16.51 9.84 -5.05
CA GLY A 316 -17.41 8.69 -5.01
C GLY A 316 -18.87 9.12 -5.04
N PHE A 317 -19.69 8.30 -5.69
CA PHE A 317 -21.14 8.42 -5.72
C PHE A 317 -21.74 7.18 -5.07
N ASN A 318 -22.66 7.36 -4.11
CA ASN A 318 -23.43 6.23 -3.60
C ASN A 318 -24.52 5.89 -4.61
N ASN A 319 -24.30 4.82 -5.39
CA ASN A 319 -25.19 4.40 -6.49
C ASN A 319 -26.55 3.89 -6.01
N THR A 320 -26.72 3.74 -4.68
CA THR A 320 -28.01 3.35 -4.06
C THR A 320 -28.82 4.54 -3.57
N LYS A 321 -28.27 5.76 -3.63
CA LYS A 321 -28.88 7.00 -3.12
C LYS A 321 -29.15 7.99 -4.25
N SER A 322 -30.38 8.55 -4.30
CA SER A 322 -30.72 9.61 -5.26
C SER A 322 -29.86 10.87 -4.98
N PRO A 323 -29.46 11.60 -6.04
CA PRO A 323 -29.77 11.38 -7.45
C PRO A 323 -28.78 10.43 -8.16
N PHE A 324 -27.82 9.84 -7.47
CA PHE A 324 -26.75 9.04 -8.05
C PHE A 324 -27.13 7.58 -8.35
N THR A 325 -28.38 7.20 -8.13
CA THR A 325 -28.97 5.98 -8.71
C THR A 325 -29.03 6.06 -10.24
N ASP A 326 -29.14 7.27 -10.79
CA ASP A 326 -29.14 7.48 -12.25
C ASP A 326 -27.71 7.61 -12.79
N LYS A 327 -27.36 6.74 -13.75
CA LYS A 327 -26.06 6.72 -14.42
C LYS A 327 -25.74 8.04 -15.12
N ASN A 328 -26.74 8.68 -15.74
CA ASN A 328 -26.53 9.91 -16.48
C ASN A 328 -26.15 11.08 -15.55
N VAL A 329 -26.64 11.10 -14.32
CA VAL A 329 -26.21 12.06 -13.29
C VAL A 329 -24.75 11.85 -12.95
N ARG A 330 -24.32 10.59 -12.72
CA ARG A 330 -22.92 10.28 -12.40
C ARG A 330 -21.99 10.66 -13.54
N ILE A 331 -22.36 10.36 -14.79
CA ILE A 331 -21.60 10.77 -16.00
C ILE A 331 -21.49 12.29 -16.08
N ALA A 332 -22.59 13.01 -15.82
CA ALA A 332 -22.59 14.47 -15.85
C ALA A 332 -21.59 15.05 -14.83
N PHE A 333 -21.63 14.56 -13.59
CA PHE A 333 -20.68 14.98 -12.55
C PHE A 333 -19.24 14.63 -12.90
N ALA A 334 -18.98 13.43 -13.43
CA ALA A 334 -17.64 12.97 -13.79
C ALA A 334 -17.00 13.76 -14.95
N LYS A 335 -17.81 14.23 -15.93
CA LYS A 335 -17.33 14.99 -17.10
C LYS A 335 -17.31 16.50 -16.91
N SER A 336 -17.81 17.03 -15.78
CA SER A 336 -18.04 18.46 -15.60
C SER A 336 -16.91 19.22 -14.93
N PHE A 337 -15.76 18.61 -14.61
CA PHE A 337 -14.62 19.29 -14.02
C PHE A 337 -13.32 19.01 -14.76
N ASP A 338 -12.46 20.04 -14.85
CA ASP A 338 -11.16 19.98 -15.50
C ASP A 338 -10.10 19.44 -14.54
N ARG A 339 -9.69 18.19 -14.76
CA ARG A 339 -8.68 17.50 -13.94
C ARG A 339 -7.30 18.13 -14.03
N GLN A 340 -6.93 18.65 -15.20
CA GLN A 340 -5.65 19.34 -15.37
C GLN A 340 -5.63 20.66 -14.60
N ALA A 341 -6.71 21.43 -14.67
CA ALA A 341 -6.86 22.64 -13.88
C ALA A 341 -6.85 22.33 -12.38
N TYR A 342 -7.52 21.22 -11.93
CA TYR A 342 -7.46 20.78 -10.54
C TYR A 342 -6.03 20.51 -10.06
N ILE A 343 -5.22 19.82 -10.86
CA ILE A 343 -3.80 19.59 -10.52
C ILE A 343 -3.05 20.92 -10.49
N THR A 344 -3.25 21.76 -11.50
CA THR A 344 -2.51 23.04 -11.62
C THR A 344 -2.88 24.03 -10.52
N ASP A 345 -4.15 24.13 -10.15
CA ASP A 345 -4.64 25.20 -9.28
C ASP A 345 -4.67 24.77 -7.80
N VAL A 346 -4.97 23.51 -7.50
CA VAL A 346 -5.28 23.03 -6.16
C VAL A 346 -4.32 21.96 -5.67
N GLN A 347 -4.21 20.85 -6.37
CA GLN A 347 -3.50 19.66 -5.87
C GLN A 347 -1.98 19.83 -5.93
N LYS A 348 -1.47 20.44 -6.99
CA LYS A 348 -0.05 20.71 -7.29
C LYS A 348 0.82 19.46 -7.50
N LEU A 349 0.39 18.31 -7.04
CA LEU A 349 1.09 17.02 -7.13
C LEU A 349 0.15 15.98 -7.77
N GLY A 350 0.73 15.01 -8.50
CA GLY A 350 -0.03 13.97 -9.18
C GLY A 350 -0.31 14.29 -10.65
N THR A 351 -1.00 13.38 -11.31
CA THR A 351 -1.39 13.48 -12.72
C THR A 351 -2.90 13.25 -12.89
N PRO A 352 -3.56 13.93 -13.86
CA PRO A 352 -4.99 13.74 -14.10
C PRO A 352 -5.35 12.28 -14.36
N SER A 353 -6.47 11.81 -13.81
CA SER A 353 -6.97 10.46 -14.02
C SER A 353 -8.35 10.45 -14.67
N THR A 354 -8.52 9.61 -15.69
CA THR A 354 -9.81 9.28 -16.32
C THR A 354 -10.22 7.81 -16.14
N SER A 355 -9.33 7.00 -15.50
CA SER A 355 -9.55 5.58 -15.21
C SER A 355 -9.05 5.23 -13.81
N PHE A 356 -9.39 4.05 -13.32
CA PHE A 356 -9.05 3.64 -11.95
C PHE A 356 -7.64 3.09 -11.82
N LEU A 357 -7.21 2.24 -12.77
CA LEU A 357 -5.85 1.68 -12.77
C LEU A 357 -4.82 2.78 -13.08
N PRO A 358 -3.80 3.01 -12.23
CA PRO A 358 -2.79 4.03 -12.48
C PRO A 358 -1.75 3.59 -13.53
N PRO A 359 -1.01 4.54 -14.13
CA PRO A 359 0.10 4.25 -15.03
C PRO A 359 1.12 3.32 -14.38
N GLY A 360 1.58 2.32 -15.14
CA GLY A 360 2.50 1.30 -14.67
C GLY A 360 1.85 0.05 -14.08
N MET A 361 0.59 0.11 -13.66
CA MET A 361 -0.18 -1.06 -13.26
C MET A 361 -0.48 -1.94 -14.50
N PRO A 362 -0.35 -3.28 -14.43
CA PRO A 362 -0.82 -4.15 -15.50
C PRO A 362 -2.27 -3.83 -15.88
N GLY A 363 -2.61 -3.90 -17.16
CA GLY A 363 -3.95 -3.56 -17.66
C GLY A 363 -4.30 -2.06 -17.67
N TYR A 364 -3.38 -1.15 -17.29
CA TYR A 364 -3.59 0.28 -17.47
C TYR A 364 -3.85 0.61 -18.94
N ASP A 365 -4.90 1.39 -19.19
CA ASP A 365 -5.32 1.79 -20.53
C ASP A 365 -5.25 3.31 -20.69
N GLN A 366 -4.17 3.79 -21.31
CA GLN A 366 -4.01 5.21 -21.64
C GLN A 366 -5.10 5.72 -22.60
N GLY A 367 -5.75 4.83 -23.36
CA GLY A 367 -6.83 5.15 -24.28
C GLY A 367 -8.20 5.33 -23.61
N ASP A 368 -8.34 4.98 -22.33
CA ASP A 368 -9.58 5.21 -21.59
C ASP A 368 -9.73 6.67 -21.19
N THR A 369 -10.40 7.42 -22.05
CA THR A 369 -10.68 8.86 -21.88
C THR A 369 -12.17 9.15 -21.69
N PHE A 370 -12.97 8.14 -21.33
CA PHE A 370 -14.43 8.33 -21.24
C PHE A 370 -14.81 9.46 -20.27
N GLN A 371 -14.17 9.55 -19.12
CA GLN A 371 -14.45 10.58 -18.12
C GLN A 371 -13.65 11.89 -18.33
N LYS A 372 -13.07 12.13 -19.51
CA LYS A 372 -12.41 13.41 -19.81
C LYS A 372 -13.38 14.59 -19.63
N PHE A 373 -12.82 15.74 -19.27
CA PHE A 373 -13.57 16.99 -19.14
C PHE A 373 -14.27 17.36 -20.46
N ASP A 374 -15.58 17.49 -20.40
CA ASP A 374 -16.44 17.84 -21.54
C ASP A 374 -17.78 18.37 -21.01
N VAL A 375 -17.90 19.67 -20.92
CA VAL A 375 -19.10 20.33 -20.38
C VAL A 375 -20.33 20.08 -21.26
N ALA A 376 -20.16 20.00 -22.59
CA ALA A 376 -21.29 19.74 -23.49
C ALA A 376 -21.85 18.32 -23.28
N ALA A 377 -20.96 17.33 -23.22
CA ALA A 377 -21.35 15.95 -22.94
C ALA A 377 -21.91 15.80 -21.50
N ALA A 378 -21.36 16.53 -20.51
CA ALA A 378 -21.88 16.54 -19.16
C ALA A 378 -23.33 17.05 -19.09
N LYS A 379 -23.61 18.18 -19.74
CA LYS A 379 -24.97 18.75 -19.84
C LYS A 379 -25.92 17.84 -20.61
N ALA A 380 -25.46 17.23 -21.71
CA ALA A 380 -26.27 16.28 -22.47
C ALA A 380 -26.65 15.04 -21.65
N ALA A 381 -25.70 14.51 -20.84
CA ALA A 381 -25.99 13.42 -19.91
C ALA A 381 -26.99 13.86 -18.83
N LEU A 382 -26.78 15.02 -18.21
CA LEU A 382 -27.68 15.54 -17.17
C LEU A 382 -29.12 15.73 -17.69
N ALA A 383 -29.28 16.16 -18.95
CA ALA A 383 -30.61 16.32 -19.60
C ALA A 383 -31.33 14.99 -19.82
N GLN A 384 -30.58 13.87 -19.83
CA GLN A 384 -31.15 12.51 -19.93
C GLN A 384 -31.45 11.89 -18.55
N ALA A 385 -31.14 12.59 -17.46
CA ALA A 385 -31.45 12.11 -16.13
C ALA A 385 -32.94 11.95 -15.93
N SER A 386 -33.33 10.88 -15.25
CA SER A 386 -34.73 10.58 -14.92
C SER A 386 -35.39 11.76 -14.18
N PRO A 387 -36.59 12.18 -14.54
CA PRO A 387 -37.31 13.24 -13.83
C PRO A 387 -37.45 12.99 -12.33
N SER A 388 -37.52 11.74 -11.90
CA SER A 388 -37.64 11.36 -10.50
C SER A 388 -36.43 11.76 -9.65
N VAL A 389 -35.23 11.88 -10.22
CA VAL A 389 -34.00 12.24 -9.49
C VAL A 389 -33.68 13.73 -9.58
N GLN A 390 -34.31 14.47 -10.51
CA GLN A 390 -34.02 15.90 -10.73
C GLN A 390 -34.46 16.76 -9.52
N ALA A 391 -35.50 16.34 -8.79
CA ALA A 391 -35.95 17.02 -7.57
C ALA A 391 -34.86 17.08 -6.48
N ASP A 392 -33.92 16.13 -6.49
CA ASP A 392 -32.87 16.00 -5.48
C ASP A 392 -31.62 16.84 -5.79
N PHE A 393 -31.53 17.47 -6.97
CA PHE A 393 -30.35 18.27 -7.36
C PHE A 393 -30.07 19.45 -6.42
N ASN A 394 -31.09 19.97 -5.73
CA ASN A 394 -30.92 21.06 -4.77
C ASN A 394 -30.48 20.60 -3.38
N ASN A 395 -30.41 19.30 -3.12
CA ASN A 395 -30.13 18.72 -1.81
C ASN A 395 -28.82 17.91 -1.79
N ILE A 396 -27.98 18.02 -2.82
CA ILE A 396 -26.75 17.26 -2.89
C ILE A 396 -25.73 17.78 -1.88
N LYS A 397 -25.20 16.87 -1.05
CA LYS A 397 -24.12 17.15 -0.11
C LYS A 397 -22.91 16.28 -0.43
N ILE A 398 -21.72 16.86 -0.34
CA ILE A 398 -20.47 16.11 -0.33
C ILE A 398 -19.93 16.05 1.09
N THR A 399 -19.92 14.86 1.67
CA THR A 399 -19.38 14.62 3.01
C THR A 399 -17.90 14.23 2.92
N TYR A 400 -17.08 14.77 3.81
CA TYR A 400 -15.64 14.57 3.79
C TYR A 400 -15.00 14.71 5.16
N SER A 401 -13.81 14.12 5.35
CA SER A 401 -12.98 14.31 6.54
C SER A 401 -12.48 15.75 6.60
N ALA A 402 -12.82 16.45 7.68
CA ALA A 402 -12.56 17.87 7.85
C ALA A 402 -11.07 18.19 7.97
N SER A 403 -10.57 19.02 7.06
CA SER A 403 -9.27 19.70 7.14
C SER A 403 -9.30 20.94 6.25
N ALA A 404 -8.40 21.90 6.47
CA ALA A 404 -8.29 23.09 5.64
C ALA A 404 -8.03 22.73 4.17
N ARG A 405 -7.13 21.77 3.93
CA ARG A 405 -6.78 21.27 2.60
C ARG A 405 -7.95 20.56 1.91
N ALA A 406 -8.69 19.72 2.64
CA ALA A 406 -9.87 19.06 2.10
C ALA A 406 -10.95 20.06 1.73
N LYS A 407 -11.16 21.08 2.57
CA LYS A 407 -12.12 22.17 2.29
C LYS A 407 -11.77 22.88 0.98
N THR A 408 -10.52 23.32 0.80
CA THR A 408 -10.07 24.01 -0.44
C THR A 408 -10.30 23.14 -1.68
N ARG A 409 -9.98 21.83 -1.60
CA ARG A 409 -10.21 20.88 -2.69
C ARG A 409 -11.68 20.81 -3.07
N LEU A 410 -12.55 20.67 -2.09
CA LEU A 410 -13.97 20.45 -2.33
C LEU A 410 -14.73 21.73 -2.69
N GLU A 411 -14.30 22.90 -2.24
CA GLU A 411 -14.77 24.21 -2.73
C GLU A 411 -14.50 24.38 -4.22
N TRP A 412 -13.34 23.88 -4.70
CA TRP A 412 -13.02 23.90 -6.12
C TRP A 412 -14.00 23.03 -6.93
N PHE A 413 -14.28 21.78 -6.52
CA PHE A 413 -15.27 20.93 -7.18
C PHE A 413 -16.68 21.53 -7.11
N GLN A 414 -17.09 22.04 -5.96
CA GLN A 414 -18.37 22.74 -5.77
C GLN A 414 -18.53 23.85 -6.82
N ASN A 415 -17.50 24.66 -7.03
CA ASN A 415 -17.51 25.72 -8.04
C ASN A 415 -17.58 25.17 -9.47
N GLN A 416 -16.89 24.08 -9.80
CA GLN A 416 -16.97 23.45 -11.11
C GLN A 416 -18.40 22.95 -11.40
N TRP A 417 -19.04 22.25 -10.48
CA TRP A 417 -20.42 21.77 -10.63
C TRP A 417 -21.42 22.90 -10.76
N LYS A 418 -21.26 23.93 -9.95
CA LYS A 418 -22.12 25.13 -10.05
C LYS A 418 -21.97 25.82 -11.42
N THR A 419 -20.76 26.04 -11.88
CA THR A 419 -20.49 26.74 -13.14
C THR A 419 -20.90 25.92 -14.36
N ASN A 420 -20.58 24.62 -14.37
CA ASN A 420 -20.71 23.79 -15.56
C ASN A 420 -22.07 23.07 -15.66
N LEU A 421 -22.70 22.74 -14.53
CA LEU A 421 -24.00 22.04 -14.48
C LEU A 421 -25.14 22.89 -13.92
N GLY A 422 -24.85 24.02 -13.27
CA GLY A 422 -25.85 24.81 -12.53
C GLY A 422 -26.29 24.18 -11.21
N ILE A 423 -25.58 23.14 -10.72
CA ILE A 423 -25.93 22.40 -9.50
C ILE A 423 -25.13 22.94 -8.32
N ASN A 424 -25.83 23.31 -7.24
CA ASN A 424 -25.21 23.73 -5.98
C ASN A 424 -25.05 22.51 -5.07
N VAL A 425 -23.79 22.11 -4.79
CA VAL A 425 -23.46 21.04 -3.85
C VAL A 425 -23.07 21.66 -2.51
N THR A 426 -23.64 21.17 -1.40
CA THR A 426 -23.29 21.64 -0.07
C THR A 426 -22.09 20.86 0.49
N LEU A 427 -21.14 21.55 1.10
CA LEU A 427 -20.00 20.93 1.79
C LEU A 427 -20.42 20.50 3.19
N ASP A 428 -20.13 19.25 3.54
CA ASP A 428 -20.55 18.60 4.80
C ASP A 428 -19.31 17.99 5.49
N PRO A 429 -18.50 18.81 6.22
CA PRO A 429 -17.32 18.33 6.92
C PRO A 429 -17.68 17.55 8.19
N VAL A 430 -17.05 16.40 8.40
CA VAL A 430 -17.13 15.60 9.63
C VAL A 430 -15.70 15.28 10.11
N ASP A 431 -15.54 14.90 11.38
CA ASP A 431 -14.25 14.46 11.88
C ASP A 431 -13.76 13.17 11.19
N ALA A 432 -12.44 12.90 11.26
CA ALA A 432 -11.83 11.79 10.52
C ALA A 432 -12.37 10.42 10.94
N THR A 433 -12.57 10.19 12.24
CA THR A 433 -13.08 8.90 12.76
C THR A 433 -14.51 8.65 12.28
N THR A 434 -15.38 9.66 12.38
CA THR A 434 -16.75 9.61 11.84
C THR A 434 -16.73 9.34 10.34
N TYR A 435 -15.88 10.04 9.58
CA TYR A 435 -15.79 9.86 8.14
C TYR A 435 -15.38 8.43 7.76
N ARG A 436 -14.34 7.90 8.40
CA ARG A 436 -13.87 6.51 8.19
C ARG A 436 -14.99 5.50 8.45
N ALA A 437 -15.77 5.69 9.52
CA ALA A 437 -16.91 4.82 9.83
C ALA A 437 -18.03 4.90 8.79
N LEU A 438 -18.32 6.10 8.27
CA LEU A 438 -19.37 6.31 7.26
C LEU A 438 -19.06 5.60 5.93
N VAL A 439 -17.81 5.64 5.45
CA VAL A 439 -17.45 5.09 4.12
C VAL A 439 -17.16 3.60 4.11
N LYS A 440 -17.25 2.91 5.25
CA LYS A 440 -17.04 1.46 5.34
C LYS A 440 -18.22 0.61 4.86
N LYS A 441 -19.44 1.15 4.86
CA LYS A 441 -20.66 0.42 4.50
C LYS A 441 -21.52 1.25 3.56
N VAL A 442 -22.04 0.63 2.52
CA VAL A 442 -22.90 1.29 1.51
C VAL A 442 -24.05 2.05 2.14
N GLU A 443 -24.67 1.46 3.17
CA GLU A 443 -25.86 2.03 3.85
C GLU A 443 -25.54 3.37 4.53
N THR A 444 -24.35 3.48 5.12
CA THR A 444 -23.89 4.68 5.82
C THR A 444 -23.17 5.66 4.92
N THR A 445 -22.60 5.20 3.79
CA THR A 445 -21.86 6.05 2.87
C THR A 445 -22.73 7.19 2.35
N PRO A 446 -22.26 8.45 2.42
CA PRO A 446 -22.97 9.63 1.92
C PRO A 446 -23.25 9.54 0.41
N PRO A 447 -24.23 10.34 -0.11
CA PRO A 447 -24.51 10.39 -1.55
C PRO A 447 -23.31 10.77 -2.40
N VAL A 448 -22.49 11.73 -1.93
CA VAL A 448 -21.21 12.10 -2.53
C VAL A 448 -20.13 12.12 -1.47
N PHE A 449 -18.97 11.58 -1.77
CA PHE A 449 -17.84 11.49 -0.86
C PHE A 449 -16.51 11.60 -1.63
N TYR A 450 -15.41 11.88 -0.94
CA TYR A 450 -14.07 11.93 -1.51
C TYR A 450 -13.22 10.82 -0.90
N LEU A 451 -12.66 9.97 -1.75
CA LEU A 451 -11.85 8.84 -1.29
C LEU A 451 -10.74 8.54 -2.31
N GLY A 452 -9.82 7.68 -1.94
CA GLY A 452 -8.81 7.09 -2.81
C GLY A 452 -8.68 5.60 -2.53
N TRP A 453 -8.10 4.88 -3.46
CA TRP A 453 -7.61 3.53 -3.27
C TRP A 453 -6.10 3.53 -3.51
N CYS A 454 -5.38 2.94 -2.62
CA CYS A 454 -3.93 2.77 -2.73
C CYS A 454 -3.63 1.27 -2.89
N ALA A 455 -2.63 0.94 -3.67
CA ALA A 455 -2.29 -0.45 -3.94
C ALA A 455 -1.86 -1.19 -2.66
N ASP A 456 -2.55 -2.26 -2.32
CA ASP A 456 -2.12 -3.23 -1.33
C ASP A 456 -1.08 -4.18 -1.93
N TYR A 457 -1.26 -4.50 -3.22
CA TYR A 457 -0.34 -5.26 -4.05
C TYR A 457 -0.46 -4.88 -5.54
N TYR A 458 0.55 -5.25 -6.30
CA TYR A 458 0.67 -4.81 -7.69
C TYR A 458 -0.04 -5.78 -8.65
N ASP A 459 -1.39 -5.78 -8.58
CA ASP A 459 -2.26 -6.62 -9.38
C ASP A 459 -3.61 -5.93 -9.62
N GLN A 460 -4.22 -6.13 -10.80
CA GLN A 460 -5.52 -5.53 -11.13
C GLN A 460 -6.66 -6.02 -10.24
N GLN A 461 -6.52 -7.21 -9.66
CA GLN A 461 -7.51 -7.79 -8.75
C GLN A 461 -7.71 -6.90 -7.52
N ASP A 462 -6.63 -6.38 -6.97
CA ASP A 462 -6.61 -5.41 -5.85
C ASP A 462 -7.44 -4.15 -6.15
N TRP A 463 -7.44 -3.72 -7.40
CA TRP A 463 -8.09 -2.49 -7.82
C TRP A 463 -9.54 -2.70 -8.26
N LEU A 464 -9.76 -3.65 -9.16
CA LEU A 464 -11.06 -3.79 -9.82
C LEU A 464 -11.99 -4.71 -9.04
N THR A 465 -11.56 -5.93 -8.75
CA THR A 465 -12.39 -6.91 -8.04
C THR A 465 -12.62 -6.48 -6.59
N THR A 466 -11.54 -6.11 -5.90
CA THR A 466 -11.57 -5.75 -4.46
C THR A 466 -12.45 -4.53 -4.18
N VAL A 467 -12.47 -3.52 -5.08
CA VAL A 467 -13.16 -2.25 -4.82
C VAL A 467 -14.54 -2.16 -5.45
N PHE A 468 -14.76 -2.77 -6.63
CA PHE A 468 -15.97 -2.52 -7.42
C PHE A 468 -16.82 -3.74 -7.72
N SER A 469 -16.37 -4.97 -7.42
CA SER A 469 -17.23 -6.14 -7.64
C SER A 469 -18.43 -6.14 -6.68
N SER A 470 -19.48 -6.85 -7.04
CA SER A 470 -20.64 -7.02 -6.16
C SER A 470 -20.34 -7.78 -4.85
N LYS A 471 -19.18 -8.44 -4.78
CA LYS A 471 -18.66 -9.14 -3.59
C LYS A 471 -17.65 -8.31 -2.80
N ALA A 472 -17.30 -7.10 -3.29
CA ALA A 472 -16.32 -6.26 -2.63
C ALA A 472 -16.83 -5.77 -1.28
N SER A 473 -16.10 -6.04 -0.22
CA SER A 473 -16.40 -5.55 1.14
C SER A 473 -16.06 -4.07 1.30
N THR A 474 -15.19 -3.54 0.41
CA THR A 474 -14.70 -2.15 0.43
C THR A 474 -15.39 -1.26 -0.60
N ALA A 475 -16.60 -1.62 -1.08
CA ALA A 475 -17.30 -0.93 -2.15
C ALA A 475 -18.25 0.19 -1.64
N PRO A 476 -17.74 1.34 -1.18
CA PRO A 476 -18.58 2.41 -0.63
C PRO A 476 -19.56 2.99 -1.66
N SER A 477 -19.27 2.86 -2.95
CA SER A 477 -20.16 3.33 -4.03
C SER A 477 -21.45 2.52 -4.17
N GLY A 478 -21.50 1.29 -3.67
CA GLY A 478 -22.64 0.40 -3.87
C GLY A 478 -22.88 0.05 -5.35
N TYR A 479 -21.84 0.12 -6.19
CA TYR A 479 -21.90 -0.25 -7.60
C TYR A 479 -22.23 -1.73 -7.76
N LYS A 480 -23.13 -2.03 -8.71
CA LYS A 480 -23.52 -3.40 -9.07
C LYS A 480 -23.68 -3.49 -10.58
N SER A 481 -22.89 -4.32 -11.21
CA SER A 481 -22.94 -4.59 -12.64
C SER A 481 -22.58 -6.05 -12.90
N LYS A 482 -23.55 -6.84 -13.35
CA LYS A 482 -23.29 -8.25 -13.68
C LYS A 482 -22.22 -8.38 -14.77
N GLN A 483 -22.19 -7.50 -15.75
CA GLN A 483 -21.19 -7.54 -16.81
C GLN A 483 -19.79 -7.26 -16.27
N PHE A 484 -19.65 -6.32 -15.34
CA PHE A 484 -18.39 -6.04 -14.65
C PHE A 484 -17.93 -7.24 -13.82
N ASP A 485 -18.85 -7.82 -13.04
CA ASP A 485 -18.56 -9.00 -12.22
C ASP A 485 -18.11 -10.18 -13.05
N ASP A 486 -18.81 -10.47 -14.17
CA ASP A 486 -18.45 -11.56 -15.08
C ASP A 486 -17.00 -11.40 -15.61
N LEU A 487 -16.59 -10.16 -15.95
CA LEU A 487 -15.26 -9.85 -16.44
C LEU A 487 -14.19 -10.02 -15.34
N VAL A 488 -14.38 -9.41 -14.17
CA VAL A 488 -13.36 -9.46 -13.11
C VAL A 488 -13.25 -10.87 -12.52
N PHE A 489 -14.35 -11.59 -12.29
CA PHE A 489 -14.31 -12.95 -11.76
C PHE A 489 -13.74 -13.97 -12.77
N ALA A 490 -13.86 -13.71 -14.07
CA ALA A 490 -13.16 -14.49 -15.10
C ALA A 490 -11.66 -14.18 -15.09
N ALA A 491 -11.29 -12.91 -14.98
CA ALA A 491 -9.91 -12.47 -14.92
C ALA A 491 -9.18 -12.99 -13.65
N ASP A 492 -9.86 -13.01 -12.50
CA ASP A 492 -9.31 -13.50 -11.24
C ASP A 492 -8.79 -14.95 -11.34
N LYS A 493 -9.42 -15.76 -12.21
CA LYS A 493 -9.11 -17.18 -12.41
C LYS A 493 -8.24 -17.48 -13.62
N GLU A 494 -8.02 -16.49 -14.49
CA GLU A 494 -7.29 -16.69 -15.74
C GLU A 494 -5.79 -16.80 -15.48
N GLY A 495 -5.20 -17.91 -15.89
CA GLY A 495 -3.78 -18.20 -15.74
C GLY A 495 -2.90 -17.63 -16.88
N ASP A 496 -3.48 -17.36 -18.05
CA ASP A 496 -2.79 -16.69 -19.16
C ASP A 496 -2.76 -15.17 -18.88
N SER A 497 -1.58 -14.62 -18.69
CA SER A 497 -1.41 -13.21 -18.28
C SER A 497 -2.02 -12.23 -19.29
N LYS A 498 -1.90 -12.50 -20.60
CA LYS A 498 -2.44 -11.62 -21.63
C LYS A 498 -3.96 -11.61 -21.64
N LYS A 499 -4.58 -12.78 -21.58
CA LYS A 499 -6.05 -12.88 -21.51
C LYS A 499 -6.58 -12.25 -20.24
N ARG A 500 -5.87 -12.42 -19.13
CA ARG A 500 -6.18 -11.80 -17.85
C ARG A 500 -6.17 -10.28 -17.95
N ASP A 501 -5.11 -9.71 -18.51
CA ASP A 501 -5.00 -8.27 -18.75
C ASP A 501 -6.10 -7.75 -19.67
N ASP A 502 -6.43 -8.48 -20.74
CA ASP A 502 -7.50 -8.11 -21.69
C ASP A 502 -8.88 -8.09 -20.99
N LEU A 503 -9.17 -9.03 -20.09
CA LEU A 503 -10.42 -9.06 -19.31
C LEU A 503 -10.51 -7.89 -18.33
N TYR A 504 -9.45 -7.62 -17.57
CA TYR A 504 -9.42 -6.48 -16.66
C TYR A 504 -9.48 -5.13 -17.39
N GLN A 505 -8.86 -5.01 -18.56
CA GLN A 505 -8.95 -3.79 -19.35
C GLN A 505 -10.39 -3.54 -19.82
N GLN A 506 -11.13 -4.59 -20.24
CA GLN A 506 -12.55 -4.48 -20.56
C GLN A 506 -13.38 -4.06 -19.34
N ALA A 507 -13.11 -4.65 -18.17
CA ALA A 507 -13.77 -4.27 -16.92
C ALA A 507 -13.48 -2.81 -16.53
N SER A 508 -12.24 -2.35 -16.66
CA SER A 508 -11.84 -0.96 -16.37
C SER A 508 -12.56 0.03 -17.27
N ARG A 509 -12.67 -0.25 -18.58
CA ARG A 509 -13.43 0.59 -19.52
C ARG A 509 -14.91 0.65 -19.19
N LEU A 510 -15.50 -0.50 -18.83
CA LEU A 510 -16.90 -0.56 -18.41
C LEU A 510 -17.14 0.26 -17.13
N LEU A 511 -16.23 0.17 -16.17
CA LEU A 511 -16.28 0.95 -14.94
C LEU A 511 -16.26 2.45 -15.23
N SER A 512 -15.37 2.90 -16.11
CA SER A 512 -15.31 4.30 -16.55
C SER A 512 -16.60 4.76 -17.20
N GLN A 513 -17.21 3.91 -18.05
CA GLN A 513 -18.48 4.20 -18.74
C GLN A 513 -19.68 4.22 -17.79
N ASP A 514 -19.70 3.37 -16.77
CA ASP A 514 -20.77 3.34 -15.77
C ASP A 514 -20.63 4.46 -14.71
N SER A 515 -19.43 5.02 -14.63
CA SER A 515 -19.09 6.13 -13.73
C SER A 515 -19.63 5.97 -12.30
N PRO A 516 -19.40 4.83 -11.61
CA PRO A 516 -19.81 4.72 -10.20
C PRO A 516 -19.06 5.72 -9.32
N VAL A 517 -17.93 6.21 -9.79
CA VAL A 517 -17.12 7.27 -9.22
C VAL A 517 -16.59 8.19 -10.34
N ALA A 518 -16.24 9.42 -10.02
CA ALA A 518 -15.50 10.31 -10.91
C ALA A 518 -14.02 10.26 -10.54
N PHE A 519 -13.18 9.66 -11.39
CA PHE A 519 -11.74 9.64 -11.19
C PHE A 519 -11.18 11.06 -11.27
N VAL A 520 -10.23 11.39 -10.41
CA VAL A 520 -9.69 12.76 -10.31
C VAL A 520 -8.21 12.80 -10.68
N TYR A 521 -7.38 12.06 -9.95
CA TYR A 521 -5.94 12.04 -10.22
C TYR A 521 -5.29 10.77 -9.68
N TYR A 522 -4.16 10.42 -10.29
CA TYR A 522 -3.17 9.52 -9.73
C TYR A 522 -2.20 10.33 -8.90
N ASP A 523 -1.90 9.88 -7.70
CA ASP A 523 -0.92 10.58 -6.88
C ASP A 523 0.52 10.38 -7.39
N THR A 524 1.41 11.19 -6.87
CA THR A 524 2.86 11.03 -6.94
C THR A 524 3.41 11.33 -5.57
N THR A 525 4.41 10.59 -5.16
CA THR A 525 5.06 10.80 -3.88
C THR A 525 6.25 11.73 -4.06
N LYS A 526 6.31 12.77 -3.23
CA LYS A 526 7.44 13.68 -3.12
C LYS A 526 7.81 13.83 -1.66
N ILE A 527 9.08 13.57 -1.33
CA ILE A 527 9.59 13.74 0.02
C ILE A 527 10.82 14.64 0.02
N LEU A 528 11.10 15.25 1.14
CA LEU A 528 12.41 15.77 1.47
C LEU A 528 13.12 14.74 2.34
N GLN A 529 14.36 14.41 2.00
CA GLN A 529 15.19 13.44 2.70
C GLN A 529 16.54 14.05 3.02
N LYS A 530 16.92 14.01 4.29
CA LYS A 530 18.21 14.52 4.73
C LYS A 530 19.37 13.75 4.09
N PRO A 531 20.52 14.42 3.80
CA PRO A 531 21.64 13.80 3.10
C PRO A 531 22.26 12.60 3.82
N TRP A 532 22.14 12.54 5.14
CA TRP A 532 22.63 11.42 5.96
C TRP A 532 21.71 10.19 5.96
N VAL A 533 20.48 10.28 5.44
CA VAL A 533 19.57 9.13 5.27
C VAL A 533 19.90 8.44 3.96
N LYS A 534 20.12 7.12 4.02
CA LYS A 534 20.48 6.30 2.87
C LYS A 534 19.55 5.11 2.74
N ASN A 535 19.28 4.69 1.51
CA ASN A 535 18.42 3.55 1.16
C ASN A 535 17.00 3.62 1.76
N TYR A 536 16.52 4.82 2.01
CA TYR A 536 15.12 5.08 2.28
C TYR A 536 14.50 5.54 0.96
N TYR A 537 13.70 4.69 0.35
CA TYR A 537 13.19 4.92 -1.00
C TYR A 537 11.68 4.70 -1.08
N ILE A 538 11.07 5.36 -2.04
CA ILE A 538 9.67 5.21 -2.37
C ILE A 538 9.53 3.97 -3.25
N THR A 539 8.68 3.04 -2.87
CA THR A 539 8.41 1.80 -3.61
C THR A 539 7.20 1.94 -4.54
N ALA A 540 6.98 0.95 -5.41
CA ALA A 540 5.80 0.89 -6.27
C ALA A 540 4.47 0.79 -5.47
N LEU A 541 4.52 0.36 -4.20
CA LEU A 541 3.37 0.28 -3.29
C LEU A 541 3.29 1.48 -2.33
N GLY A 542 4.11 2.51 -2.55
CA GLY A 542 4.26 3.63 -1.65
C GLY A 542 5.30 3.37 -0.55
N PHE A 543 5.83 4.46 0.05
CA PHE A 543 6.92 4.34 1.03
C PHE A 543 6.44 3.84 2.40
N GLU A 544 5.20 4.09 2.77
CA GLU A 544 4.71 3.76 4.11
C GLU A 544 4.50 2.26 4.33
N VAL A 545 4.21 1.51 3.26
CA VAL A 545 4.06 0.05 3.33
C VAL A 545 5.37 -0.72 3.05
N ALA A 546 6.47 -0.03 2.75
CA ALA A 546 7.76 -0.67 2.50
C ALA A 546 8.42 -1.14 3.80
N ARG A 547 9.21 -2.24 3.69
CA ARG A 547 10.14 -2.65 4.76
C ARG A 547 11.50 -2.00 4.55
N TYR A 548 11.93 -1.23 5.53
CA TYR A 548 13.19 -0.49 5.45
C TYR A 548 14.37 -1.24 6.08
N THR A 549 14.56 -2.50 5.67
CA THR A 549 15.66 -3.34 6.19
C THR A 549 17.04 -2.81 5.84
N ASP A 550 17.17 -2.19 4.66
CA ASP A 550 18.46 -1.69 4.16
C ASP A 550 18.69 -0.19 4.42
N ALA A 551 17.67 0.50 4.92
CA ALA A 551 17.80 1.91 5.27
C ALA A 551 18.82 2.10 6.41
N TYR A 552 19.59 3.19 6.34
CA TYR A 552 20.51 3.57 7.40
C TYR A 552 20.74 5.07 7.45
N VAL A 553 21.26 5.52 8.57
CA VAL A 553 21.67 6.89 8.78
C VAL A 553 23.18 6.89 8.93
N THR A 554 23.88 7.80 8.25
CA THR A 554 25.29 8.09 8.48
C THR A 554 25.40 9.05 9.66
N LYS A 555 26.60 9.32 10.17
CA LYS A 555 26.76 10.34 11.21
C LYS A 555 26.15 11.67 10.73
N LYS A 556 25.26 12.22 11.53
CA LYS A 556 24.68 13.55 11.28
C LYS A 556 25.80 14.59 11.43
N SER A 557 26.08 15.32 10.35
CA SER A 557 27.12 16.38 10.31
C SER A 557 26.56 17.68 10.85
#